data_1c0d993bc03b2e9327bcf6bc3fc178f2
#
_entry.id   1c0d993bc03b2e9327bcf6bc3fc178f2
#
_cell.length_a   1.000
_cell.length_b   1.000
_cell.length_c   1.000
_cell.angle_alpha   90.00
_cell.angle_beta   90.00
_cell.angle_gamma   90.00
#
_symmetry.space_group_name_H-M   'P 1'
#
loop_
_entity.id
_entity.type
_entity.pdbx_description
1 polymer ?
#
loop_
_entity_poly.entity_id
_entity_poly.type
_entity_poly.pdbx_seq_one_letter_code
_entity_poly.pdbx_strand_id
1 'polypeptide(L)'
;MTHSTEETLKFRMVTHVISAQSQNVGDIEGHALSLAHFSGLAFFPDGTVSAVSFVSTTDYTNGAGNFTLYPVLTFDDGSVLCLKAIGTGTVDGKKTQFTGSLTVLGGKGRFKDARGDGTLTGTRYTALSVGADLVSDYVVTIKK
;
A
#
# COMPACT_ATOMS: atom_id res chain seq x y z
N MET A 1 -19.67 6.54 -30.48
CA MET A 1 -19.72 6.94 -29.07
C MET A 1 -18.87 6.01 -28.24
N THR A 2 -17.92 6.55 -27.52
CA THR A 2 -17.08 5.75 -26.63
C THR A 2 -17.70 5.69 -25.24
N HIS A 3 -17.80 4.49 -24.70
CA HIS A 3 -18.25 4.29 -23.34
C HIS A 3 -17.02 4.05 -22.46
N SER A 4 -16.80 4.92 -21.48
CA SER A 4 -15.83 4.66 -20.45
C SER A 4 -16.46 3.74 -19.41
N THR A 5 -15.74 2.70 -19.01
CA THR A 5 -16.16 1.84 -17.90
C THR A 5 -15.49 2.32 -16.61
N GLU A 6 -16.25 2.30 -15.54
CA GLU A 6 -15.77 2.64 -14.22
C GLU A 6 -16.11 1.49 -13.28
N GLU A 7 -15.15 1.09 -12.48
CA GLU A 7 -15.28 0.01 -11.53
C GLU A 7 -14.67 0.42 -10.21
N THR A 8 -15.37 0.14 -9.11
CA THR A 8 -14.83 0.38 -7.78
C THR A 8 -14.45 -0.95 -7.15
N LEU A 9 -13.19 -1.06 -6.76
CA LEU A 9 -12.67 -2.22 -6.04
C LEU A 9 -12.48 -1.86 -4.57
N LYS A 10 -12.97 -2.71 -3.69
CA LYS A 10 -12.71 -2.62 -2.25
C LYS A 10 -12.03 -3.90 -1.83
N PHE A 11 -10.92 -3.78 -1.13
CA PHE A 11 -10.20 -4.97 -0.67
C PHE A 11 -9.40 -4.68 0.58
N ARG A 12 -9.13 -5.73 1.32
CA ARG A 12 -8.29 -5.70 2.51
C ARG A 12 -6.98 -6.41 2.21
N MET A 13 -5.87 -5.78 2.53
CA MET A 13 -4.55 -6.38 2.42
C MET A 13 -4.03 -6.75 3.80
N VAL A 14 -3.45 -7.93 3.90
CA VAL A 14 -2.69 -8.36 5.07
C VAL A 14 -1.27 -8.63 4.60
N THR A 15 -0.32 -7.85 5.09
CA THR A 15 1.06 -7.88 4.62
C THR A 15 2.04 -7.91 5.80
N HIS A 16 3.25 -8.35 5.51
CA HIS A 16 4.36 -8.37 6.45
C HIS A 16 5.65 -7.98 5.74
N VAL A 17 6.63 -7.54 6.52
CA VAL A 17 7.91 -7.10 5.96
C VAL A 17 8.75 -8.31 5.50
N ILE A 18 9.32 -8.19 4.30
CA ILE A 18 10.30 -9.12 3.76
C ILE A 18 11.71 -8.60 4.03
N SER A 19 11.94 -7.34 3.76
CA SER A 19 13.23 -6.68 3.96
C SER A 19 13.02 -5.22 4.28
N ALA A 20 13.91 -4.66 5.07
CA ALA A 20 13.85 -3.25 5.43
C ALA A 20 15.24 -2.74 5.75
N GLN A 21 15.48 -1.49 5.39
CA GLN A 21 16.68 -0.77 5.82
C GLN A 21 16.27 0.66 6.18
N SER A 22 16.99 1.22 7.15
CA SER A 22 16.70 2.53 7.70
C SER A 22 18.00 3.28 7.92
N GLN A 23 17.96 4.58 7.70
CA GLN A 23 19.09 5.46 7.88
C GLN A 23 18.65 6.67 8.68
N ASN A 24 19.32 6.90 9.81
CA ASN A 24 19.11 8.14 10.55
C ASN A 24 19.64 9.31 9.72
N VAL A 25 18.85 10.39 9.65
CA VAL A 25 19.24 11.56 8.85
C VAL A 25 20.31 12.38 9.56
N GLY A 26 20.26 12.42 10.88
CA GLY A 26 21.28 13.14 11.67
C GLY A 26 20.96 14.61 11.92
N ASP A 27 19.75 15.06 11.58
CA ASP A 27 19.27 16.44 11.80
C ASP A 27 18.50 16.55 13.12
N ILE A 28 17.30 15.93 13.15
CA ILE A 28 16.39 15.92 14.31
C ILE A 28 16.46 14.53 14.94
N GLU A 29 16.47 14.48 16.27
CA GLU A 29 16.48 13.19 16.98
C GLU A 29 15.25 12.37 16.59
N GLY A 30 15.48 11.09 16.22
CA GLY A 30 14.44 10.16 15.82
C GLY A 30 14.02 10.28 14.36
N HIS A 31 14.65 11.17 13.57
CA HIS A 31 14.35 11.31 12.14
C HIS A 31 15.12 10.29 11.32
N ALA A 32 14.40 9.46 10.57
CA ALA A 32 15.00 8.42 9.74
C ALA A 32 14.24 8.28 8.43
N LEU A 33 14.99 7.90 7.40
CA LEU A 33 14.44 7.47 6.12
C LEU A 33 14.51 5.95 6.07
N SER A 34 13.46 5.31 5.55
CA SER A 34 13.42 3.86 5.43
C SER A 34 13.01 3.42 4.04
N LEU A 35 13.52 2.27 3.64
CA LEU A 35 13.11 1.57 2.43
C LEU A 35 12.76 0.14 2.85
N ALA A 36 11.55 -0.30 2.52
CA ALA A 36 11.07 -1.61 2.92
C ALA A 36 10.30 -2.30 1.80
N HIS A 37 10.36 -3.63 1.80
CA HIS A 37 9.59 -4.48 0.90
C HIS A 37 8.65 -5.34 1.74
N PHE A 38 7.36 -5.29 1.40
CA PHE A 38 6.29 -6.02 2.08
C PHE A 38 5.64 -7.01 1.10
N SER A 39 5.12 -8.09 1.62
CA SER A 39 4.41 -9.10 0.85
C SER A 39 3.22 -9.64 1.64
N GLY A 40 2.22 -10.13 0.95
CA GLY A 40 1.04 -10.73 1.57
C GLY A 40 -0.07 -11.00 0.58
N LEU A 41 -1.30 -10.89 1.05
CA LEU A 41 -2.50 -11.20 0.27
C LEU A 41 -3.52 -10.07 0.38
N ALA A 42 -4.28 -9.92 -0.70
CA ALA A 42 -5.43 -9.02 -0.74
C ALA A 42 -6.70 -9.84 -0.86
N PHE A 43 -7.71 -9.49 -0.08
CA PHE A 43 -8.99 -10.20 0.03
C PHE A 43 -10.11 -9.29 -0.46
N PHE A 44 -10.88 -9.78 -1.44
CA PHE A 44 -11.98 -9.06 -2.03
C PHE A 44 -13.33 -9.61 -1.54
N PRO A 45 -14.39 -8.79 -1.51
CA PRO A 45 -15.70 -9.23 -1.00
C PRO A 45 -16.32 -10.41 -1.74
N ASP A 46 -15.99 -10.59 -3.03
CA ASP A 46 -16.49 -11.69 -3.84
C ASP A 46 -15.76 -13.02 -3.62
N GLY A 47 -14.79 -13.04 -2.69
CA GLY A 47 -13.98 -14.23 -2.41
C GLY A 47 -12.68 -14.31 -3.20
N THR A 48 -12.44 -13.38 -4.13
CA THR A 48 -11.17 -13.31 -4.85
C THR A 48 -10.03 -13.00 -3.88
N VAL A 49 -8.91 -13.70 -4.05
CA VAL A 49 -7.68 -13.45 -3.30
C VAL A 49 -6.57 -13.20 -4.32
N SER A 50 -5.83 -12.12 -4.16
CA SER A 50 -4.66 -11.86 -5.00
C SER A 50 -3.40 -11.84 -4.17
N ALA A 51 -2.27 -12.17 -4.79
CA ALA A 51 -0.97 -11.90 -4.20
C ALA A 51 -0.72 -10.39 -4.24
N VAL A 52 -0.03 -9.88 -3.25
CA VAL A 52 0.34 -8.47 -3.21
C VAL A 52 1.76 -8.32 -2.71
N SER A 53 2.47 -7.36 -3.28
CA SER A 53 3.74 -6.89 -2.74
C SER A 53 3.79 -5.38 -2.90
N PHE A 54 4.57 -4.72 -2.03
CA PHE A 54 4.84 -3.31 -2.24
C PHE A 54 6.21 -2.94 -1.71
N VAL A 55 6.82 -1.97 -2.37
CA VAL A 55 8.02 -1.29 -1.88
C VAL A 55 7.57 0.04 -1.31
N SER A 56 8.06 0.36 -0.13
CA SER A 56 7.70 1.60 0.55
C SER A 56 8.93 2.42 0.91
N THR A 57 8.77 3.73 0.86
CA THR A 57 9.71 4.67 1.46
C THR A 57 8.99 5.46 2.53
N THR A 58 9.67 5.71 3.64
CA THR A 58 9.11 6.51 4.73
C THR A 58 10.08 7.59 5.13
N ASP A 59 9.53 8.75 5.49
CA ASP A 59 10.24 9.87 6.10
C ASP A 59 9.57 10.10 7.45
N TYR A 60 10.10 9.47 8.48
CA TYR A 60 9.46 9.45 9.80
C TYR A 60 10.34 10.08 10.85
N THR A 61 9.68 10.81 11.75
CA THR A 61 10.29 11.28 12.99
C THR A 61 9.54 10.63 14.15
N ASN A 62 10.26 9.85 14.95
CA ASN A 62 9.69 9.10 16.08
C ASN A 62 8.49 8.21 15.65
N GLY A 63 8.62 7.57 14.49
CA GLY A 63 7.63 6.63 13.97
C GLY A 63 6.44 7.23 13.24
N ALA A 64 6.41 8.55 13.03
CA ALA A 64 5.31 9.23 12.34
C ALA A 64 5.83 10.15 11.24
N GLY A 65 5.08 10.26 10.16
CA GLY A 65 5.44 11.13 9.04
C GLY A 65 4.85 10.66 7.73
N ASN A 66 5.54 10.96 6.63
CA ASN A 66 5.06 10.71 5.29
C ASN A 66 5.58 9.38 4.75
N PHE A 67 4.74 8.70 3.95
CA PHE A 67 5.14 7.47 3.26
C PHE A 67 4.73 7.51 1.79
N THR A 68 5.41 6.69 1.00
CA THR A 68 5.05 6.38 -0.38
C THR A 68 5.14 4.87 -0.55
N LEU A 69 4.10 4.27 -1.11
CA LEU A 69 4.05 2.82 -1.39
C LEU A 69 3.76 2.62 -2.87
N TYR A 70 4.21 1.47 -3.39
CA TYR A 70 3.91 1.03 -4.76
C TYR A 70 3.30 -0.38 -4.73
N PRO A 71 2.01 -0.52 -4.37
CA PRO A 71 1.37 -1.84 -4.33
C PRO A 71 1.21 -2.45 -5.72
N VAL A 72 1.54 -3.72 -5.83
CA VAL A 72 1.36 -4.52 -7.05
C VAL A 72 0.54 -5.75 -6.67
N LEU A 73 -0.66 -5.86 -7.26
CA LEU A 73 -1.55 -6.99 -7.06
C LEU A 73 -1.48 -7.90 -8.28
N THR A 74 -1.26 -9.19 -8.05
CA THR A 74 -1.18 -10.19 -9.10
C THR A 74 -2.32 -11.19 -8.91
N PHE A 75 -3.18 -11.30 -9.92
CA PHE A 75 -4.38 -12.13 -9.89
C PHE A 75 -4.14 -13.48 -10.56
N ASP A 76 -5.00 -14.46 -10.28
CA ASP A 76 -4.87 -15.83 -10.81
C ASP A 76 -4.90 -15.90 -12.35
N ASP A 77 -5.60 -14.97 -12.99
CA ASP A 77 -5.67 -14.90 -14.45
C ASP A 77 -4.45 -14.26 -15.09
N GLY A 78 -3.44 -13.90 -14.30
CA GLY A 78 -2.24 -13.22 -14.76
C GLY A 78 -2.36 -11.72 -14.87
N SER A 79 -3.54 -11.15 -14.59
CA SER A 79 -3.71 -9.69 -14.56
C SER A 79 -2.93 -9.09 -13.38
N VAL A 80 -2.40 -7.89 -13.61
CA VAL A 80 -1.61 -7.17 -12.60
C VAL A 80 -2.17 -5.76 -12.47
N LEU A 81 -2.41 -5.32 -11.24
CA LEU A 81 -2.82 -3.95 -10.93
C LEU A 81 -1.70 -3.25 -10.19
N CYS A 82 -1.24 -2.13 -10.73
CA CYS A 82 -0.16 -1.33 -10.16
C CYS A 82 -0.71 -0.02 -9.61
N LEU A 83 -0.41 0.26 -8.34
CA LEU A 83 -0.88 1.44 -7.64
C LEU A 83 0.31 2.24 -7.09
N LYS A 84 0.06 3.51 -6.83
CA LYS A 84 0.94 4.35 -6.03
C LYS A 84 0.12 4.94 -4.89
N ALA A 85 0.62 4.86 -3.68
CA ALA A 85 -0.01 5.45 -2.51
C ALA A 85 0.92 6.47 -1.87
N ILE A 86 0.39 7.61 -1.50
CA ILE A 86 1.09 8.61 -0.68
C ILE A 86 0.20 8.94 0.52
N GLY A 87 0.82 9.12 1.66
CA GLY A 87 0.03 9.39 2.85
C GLY A 87 0.88 9.66 4.08
N THR A 88 0.24 9.57 5.22
CA THR A 88 0.86 9.83 6.53
C THR A 88 0.58 8.69 7.49
N GLY A 89 1.59 8.43 8.35
CA GLY A 89 1.47 7.52 9.47
C GLY A 89 1.54 8.29 10.78
N THR A 90 0.71 7.89 11.73
CA THR A 90 0.71 8.46 13.08
C THR A 90 0.81 7.33 14.09
N VAL A 91 1.45 7.63 15.23
CA VAL A 91 1.60 6.66 16.31
C VAL A 91 0.39 6.72 17.23
N ASP A 92 -0.18 5.55 17.52
CA ASP A 92 -1.28 5.39 18.47
C ASP A 92 -0.90 4.25 19.43
N GLY A 93 -0.32 4.61 20.55
CA GLY A 93 0.23 3.64 21.49
C GLY A 93 1.41 2.89 20.86
N LYS A 94 1.28 1.56 20.74
CA LYS A 94 2.28 0.70 20.09
C LYS A 94 1.98 0.44 18.63
N LYS A 95 0.90 1.01 18.11
CA LYS A 95 0.45 0.83 16.73
C LYS A 95 0.73 2.06 15.89
N THR A 96 0.82 1.87 14.58
CA THR A 96 0.91 2.98 13.64
C THR A 96 -0.34 2.96 12.78
N GLN A 97 -1.01 4.10 12.67
CA GLN A 97 -2.20 4.28 11.84
C GLN A 97 -1.80 4.99 10.56
N PHE A 98 -2.31 4.52 9.43
CA PHE A 98 -1.98 5.05 8.10
C PHE A 98 -3.23 5.54 7.40
N THR A 99 -3.12 6.69 6.72
CA THR A 99 -4.11 7.16 5.77
C THR A 99 -3.39 7.66 4.53
N GLY A 100 -3.97 7.42 3.36
CA GLY A 100 -3.32 7.85 2.13
C GLY A 100 -4.27 7.92 0.95
N SER A 101 -3.73 8.49 -0.13
CA SER A 101 -4.39 8.61 -1.42
C SER A 101 -3.72 7.68 -2.41
N LEU A 102 -4.53 7.09 -3.30
CA LEU A 102 -4.08 6.14 -4.31
C LEU A 102 -4.18 6.75 -5.71
N THR A 103 -3.21 6.39 -6.54
CA THR A 103 -3.24 6.63 -7.99
C THR A 103 -3.08 5.27 -8.68
N VAL A 104 -3.94 5.00 -9.65
CA VAL A 104 -3.82 3.80 -10.48
C VAL A 104 -2.79 4.07 -11.58
N LEU A 105 -1.72 3.29 -11.60
CA LEU A 105 -0.65 3.44 -12.58
C LEU A 105 -0.88 2.61 -13.85
N GLY A 106 -1.85 1.69 -13.83
CA GLY A 106 -2.10 0.75 -14.90
C GLY A 106 -1.80 -0.66 -14.46
N GLY A 107 -1.34 -1.48 -15.38
CA GLY A 107 -1.02 -2.86 -15.07
C GLY A 107 -0.96 -3.72 -16.33
N LYS A 108 -1.36 -4.98 -16.19
CA LYS A 108 -1.37 -5.97 -17.26
C LYS A 108 -2.72 -6.67 -17.29
N GLY A 109 -3.00 -7.33 -18.44
CA GLY A 109 -4.26 -8.04 -18.60
C GLY A 109 -5.43 -7.08 -18.55
N ARG A 110 -6.41 -7.36 -17.71
CA ARG A 110 -7.61 -6.53 -17.60
C ARG A 110 -7.36 -5.13 -17.04
N PHE A 111 -6.17 -4.86 -16.50
CA PHE A 111 -5.79 -3.55 -15.98
C PHE A 111 -4.83 -2.78 -16.89
N LYS A 112 -4.59 -3.31 -18.09
CA LYS A 112 -3.79 -2.58 -19.07
C LYS A 112 -4.46 -1.25 -19.37
N ASP A 113 -3.68 -0.17 -19.34
CA ASP A 113 -4.12 1.20 -19.58
C ASP A 113 -5.15 1.73 -18.56
N ALA A 114 -5.38 1.02 -17.47
CA ALA A 114 -6.27 1.48 -16.42
C ALA A 114 -5.73 2.75 -15.75
N ARG A 115 -6.63 3.63 -15.37
CA ARG A 115 -6.33 4.86 -14.61
C ARG A 115 -7.36 4.98 -13.50
N GLY A 116 -7.08 5.81 -12.53
CA GLY A 116 -8.03 6.06 -11.46
C GLY A 116 -7.34 6.50 -10.19
N ASP A 117 -8.10 6.53 -9.13
CA ASP A 117 -7.66 6.98 -7.83
C ASP A 117 -8.41 6.24 -6.73
N GLY A 118 -8.04 6.55 -5.49
CA GLY A 118 -8.68 5.93 -4.34
C GLY A 118 -8.06 6.36 -3.04
N THR A 119 -8.39 5.63 -2.00
CA THR A 119 -7.92 5.89 -0.64
C THR A 119 -7.53 4.60 0.05
N LEU A 120 -6.65 4.73 1.04
CA LEU A 120 -6.33 3.63 1.92
C LEU A 120 -6.32 4.07 3.37
N THR A 121 -6.66 3.15 4.25
CA THR A 121 -6.43 3.26 5.69
C THR A 121 -5.80 1.96 6.15
N GLY A 122 -4.96 2.03 7.17
CA GLY A 122 -4.32 0.80 7.66
C GLY A 122 -3.78 0.95 9.06
N THR A 123 -3.44 -0.19 9.64
CA THR A 123 -2.85 -0.26 10.98
C THR A 123 -1.70 -1.26 10.95
N ARG A 124 -0.55 -0.82 11.43
CA ARG A 124 0.59 -1.72 11.68
C ARG A 124 0.55 -2.13 13.14
N TYR A 125 0.47 -3.42 13.38
CA TYR A 125 0.30 -4.00 14.71
C TYR A 125 1.60 -4.37 15.40
N THR A 126 2.66 -4.64 14.63
CA THR A 126 3.95 -5.05 15.17
C THR A 126 5.07 -4.19 14.59
N ALA A 127 6.18 -4.10 15.33
CA ALA A 127 7.36 -3.35 14.87
C ALA A 127 8.04 -4.05 13.69
N LEU A 128 8.88 -3.30 12.95
CA LEU A 128 9.64 -3.85 11.83
C LEU A 128 10.50 -5.06 12.23
N SER A 129 11.04 -5.04 13.44
CA SER A 129 11.89 -6.13 13.95
C SER A 129 11.15 -7.44 14.20
N VAL A 130 9.82 -7.42 14.27
CA VAL A 130 8.99 -8.61 14.55
C VAL A 130 7.90 -8.81 13.49
N GLY A 131 8.17 -8.36 12.24
CA GLY A 131 7.34 -8.68 11.10
C GLY A 131 6.54 -7.52 10.51
N ALA A 132 6.34 -6.43 11.26
CA ALA A 132 5.57 -5.26 10.81
C ALA A 132 4.20 -5.66 10.22
N ASP A 133 3.47 -6.55 10.92
CA ASP A 133 2.17 -7.02 10.44
C ASP A 133 1.22 -5.85 10.24
N LEU A 134 0.69 -5.75 9.03
CA LEU A 134 -0.07 -4.59 8.57
C LEU A 134 -1.39 -5.07 7.95
N VAL A 135 -2.48 -4.46 8.39
CA VAL A 135 -3.81 -4.67 7.80
C VAL A 135 -4.25 -3.33 7.20
N SER A 136 -4.60 -3.32 5.92
CA SER A 136 -4.99 -2.10 5.21
C SER A 136 -6.27 -2.32 4.43
N ASP A 137 -7.12 -1.30 4.41
CA ASP A 137 -8.34 -1.29 3.62
C ASP A 137 -8.19 -0.30 2.48
N TYR A 138 -8.45 -0.76 1.27
CA TYR A 138 -8.29 0.00 0.02
C TYR A 138 -9.64 0.18 -0.65
N VAL A 139 -9.88 1.38 -1.16
CA VAL A 139 -11.01 1.67 -2.04
C VAL A 139 -10.43 2.33 -3.28
N VAL A 140 -10.58 1.68 -4.43
CA VAL A 140 -9.96 2.12 -5.69
C VAL A 140 -11.03 2.21 -6.76
N THR A 141 -11.14 3.36 -7.41
CA THR A 141 -12.01 3.54 -8.58
C THR A 141 -11.14 3.48 -9.82
N ILE A 142 -11.45 2.54 -10.71
CA ILE A 142 -10.69 2.27 -11.92
C ILE A 142 -11.51 2.68 -13.12
N LYS A 143 -10.89 3.43 -14.02
CA LYS A 143 -11.44 3.87 -15.30
C LYS A 143 -10.64 3.27 -16.43
N LYS A 144 -11.34 2.81 -17.43
CA LYS A 144 -10.73 2.23 -18.63
C LYS A 144 -11.26 2.90 -19.89
#